data_883932eb89ddf27253f701d29c31dd94
#
_entry.id   883932eb89ddf27253f701d29c31dd94
#
_cell.length_a   1.000
_cell.length_b   1.000
_cell.length_c   1.000
_cell.angle_alpha   90.00
_cell.angle_beta   90.00
_cell.angle_gamma   90.00
#
_symmetry.space_group_name_H-M   'P 1'
#
loop_
_entity.id
_entity.type
_entity.pdbx_description
1 polymer ?
#
loop_
_entity_poly.entity_id
_entity_poly.type
_entity_poly.pdbx_seq_one_letter_code
_entity_poly.pdbx_strand_id
1 'polypeptide(L)'
;DTNRIVRNMNRVAAYLGLPEENLHIDVTYTMLVVNLSDEPHSYSKFQKCEKHGINMTAISEISKLSWRAIEEDYSLDRYEEELEKIKNKKRNYTPYLVAIGAGFACGGFCKLFGSDWVAFLFASIAAFAGFRVRARCIEFGINLYMSITIAALVSTCLAYITTFTGFSGTPYHPLLACALFIVPGVPIINFVDDMIDNYIQVGIVRAVNTVLMVCAMAFGI
;
A
#
# COMPACT_ATOMS: atom_id res chain seq x y z
N ASP A 1 -4.19 7.97 2.38
CA ASP A 1 -4.32 8.97 3.44
C ASP A 1 -5.76 9.02 3.95
N THR A 2 -5.95 9.48 5.16
CA THR A 2 -7.25 9.56 5.83
C THR A 2 -8.12 10.64 5.21
N ASN A 3 -7.54 11.78 4.86
CA ASN A 3 -8.24 12.90 4.26
C ASN A 3 -8.95 12.52 2.96
N ARG A 4 -8.33 11.69 2.12
CA ARG A 4 -8.96 11.18 0.89
C ARG A 4 -10.21 10.35 1.17
N ILE A 5 -10.20 9.53 2.21
CA ILE A 5 -11.36 8.72 2.62
C ILE A 5 -12.50 9.65 3.03
N VAL A 6 -12.23 10.56 3.96
CA VAL A 6 -13.22 11.52 4.48
C VAL A 6 -13.78 12.38 3.36
N ARG A 7 -12.92 12.95 2.51
CA ARG A 7 -13.33 13.79 1.38
C ARG A 7 -14.21 13.06 0.37
N ASN A 8 -13.90 11.80 0.05
CA ASN A 8 -14.76 11.02 -0.86
C ASN A 8 -16.12 10.72 -0.23
N MET A 9 -16.17 10.44 1.07
CA MET A 9 -17.42 10.18 1.79
C MET A 9 -18.26 11.45 1.89
N ASN A 10 -17.67 12.58 2.28
CA ASN A 10 -18.37 13.87 2.34
C ASN A 10 -18.94 14.28 0.98
N ARG A 11 -18.17 14.06 -0.10
CA ARG A 11 -18.64 14.36 -1.46
C ARG A 11 -19.90 13.59 -1.82
N VAL A 12 -19.92 12.29 -1.55
CA VAL A 12 -21.08 11.44 -1.85
C VAL A 12 -22.26 11.78 -0.94
N ALA A 13 -22.01 12.04 0.34
CA ALA A 13 -23.06 12.44 1.28
C ALA A 13 -23.71 13.77 0.87
N ALA A 14 -22.90 14.77 0.51
CA ALA A 14 -23.40 16.05 0.02
C ALA A 14 -24.24 15.89 -1.26
N TYR A 15 -23.81 15.02 -2.18
CA TYR A 15 -24.58 14.71 -3.38
C TYR A 15 -25.93 14.04 -3.06
N LEU A 16 -25.98 13.17 -2.05
CA LEU A 16 -27.22 12.54 -1.58
C LEU A 16 -28.11 13.48 -0.74
N GLY A 17 -27.74 14.76 -0.64
CA GLY A 17 -28.52 15.78 0.07
C GLY A 17 -28.34 15.74 1.60
N LEU A 18 -27.30 15.05 2.09
CA LEU A 18 -26.98 15.05 3.51
C LEU A 18 -26.14 16.27 3.86
N PRO A 19 -26.58 17.14 4.78
CA PRO A 19 -25.78 18.28 5.24
C PRO A 19 -24.49 17.83 5.90
N GLU A 20 -23.39 18.53 5.64
CA GLU A 20 -22.08 18.21 6.22
C GLU A 20 -22.10 18.27 7.76
N GLU A 21 -22.93 19.14 8.32
CA GLU A 21 -23.15 19.30 9.76
C GLU A 21 -23.71 18.05 10.43
N ASN A 22 -24.43 17.23 9.68
CA ASN A 22 -25.09 16.02 10.19
C ASN A 22 -24.24 14.76 10.00
N LEU A 23 -23.10 14.85 9.30
CA LEU A 23 -22.24 13.71 8.99
C LEU A 23 -20.92 13.82 9.74
N HIS A 24 -20.71 12.90 10.67
CA HIS A 24 -19.44 12.79 11.40
C HIS A 24 -18.71 11.51 11.00
N ILE A 25 -17.51 11.66 10.48
CA ILE A 25 -16.66 10.56 10.01
C ILE A 25 -15.39 10.54 10.87
N ASP A 26 -15.19 9.45 11.62
CA ASP A 26 -13.95 9.20 12.33
C ASP A 26 -13.25 7.97 11.75
N VAL A 27 -12.00 8.17 11.35
CA VAL A 27 -11.15 7.15 10.73
C VAL A 27 -10.01 6.86 11.67
N THR A 28 -9.98 5.68 12.24
CA THR A 28 -8.82 5.18 12.97
C THR A 28 -8.03 4.19 12.11
N TYR A 29 -6.89 3.73 12.60
CA TYR A 29 -6.08 2.77 11.86
C TYR A 29 -6.80 1.43 11.60
N THR A 30 -7.67 1.00 12.52
CA THR A 30 -8.35 -0.31 12.46
C THR A 30 -9.85 -0.22 12.28
N MET A 31 -10.44 0.97 12.33
CA MET A 31 -11.88 1.12 12.34
C MET A 31 -12.30 2.42 11.63
N LEU A 32 -13.40 2.34 10.91
CA LEU A 32 -14.13 3.47 10.37
C LEU A 32 -15.45 3.61 11.15
N VAL A 33 -15.70 4.79 11.66
CA VAL A 33 -16.95 5.15 12.31
C VAL A 33 -17.62 6.23 11.48
N VAL A 34 -18.87 6.03 11.17
CA VAL A 34 -19.71 7.01 10.49
C VAL A 34 -20.95 7.24 11.36
N ASN A 35 -21.18 8.47 11.73
CA ASN A 35 -22.40 8.89 12.42
C ASN A 35 -23.14 9.87 11.53
N LEU A 36 -24.42 9.61 11.35
CA LEU A 36 -25.37 10.50 10.71
C LEU A 36 -26.40 10.92 11.76
N SER A 37 -26.42 12.20 12.10
CA SER A 37 -27.37 12.76 13.06
C SER A 37 -28.34 13.69 12.34
N ASP A 38 -29.62 13.46 12.55
CA ASP A 38 -30.70 14.38 12.19
C ASP A 38 -31.56 14.54 13.44
N GLU A 39 -31.99 15.77 13.76
CA GLU A 39 -32.87 15.96 14.92
C GLU A 39 -34.24 15.32 14.60
N PRO A 40 -34.72 14.32 15.30
CA PRO A 40 -34.32 13.78 16.63
C PRO A 40 -33.53 12.46 16.59
N HIS A 41 -33.00 12.01 15.45
CA HIS A 41 -32.39 10.68 15.33
C HIS A 41 -30.88 10.75 15.08
N SER A 42 -30.13 9.76 15.59
CA SER A 42 -28.71 9.57 15.33
C SER A 42 -28.44 8.11 14.96
N TYR A 43 -27.81 7.91 13.81
CA TYR A 43 -27.45 6.60 13.28
C TYR A 43 -25.93 6.47 13.22
N SER A 44 -25.39 5.46 13.90
CA SER A 44 -23.93 5.18 13.87
C SER A 44 -23.67 3.84 13.23
N LYS A 45 -22.68 3.78 12.34
CA LYS A 45 -22.19 2.54 11.75
C LYS A 45 -20.69 2.41 11.98
N PHE A 46 -20.29 1.24 12.48
CA PHE A 46 -18.90 0.88 12.76
C PHE A 46 -18.46 -0.17 11.75
N GLN A 47 -17.31 0.03 11.12
CA GLN A 47 -16.72 -0.93 10.21
C GLN A 47 -15.28 -1.20 10.62
N LYS A 48 -14.98 -2.44 11.03
CA LYS A 48 -13.62 -2.87 11.34
C LYS A 48 -12.82 -3.09 10.06
N CYS A 49 -11.60 -2.57 10.01
CA CYS A 49 -10.65 -2.76 8.93
C CYS A 49 -9.61 -3.81 9.34
N GLU A 50 -9.76 -5.05 8.88
CA GLU A 50 -8.89 -6.16 9.30
C GLU A 50 -7.64 -6.30 8.42
N LYS A 51 -7.67 -5.78 7.20
CA LYS A 51 -6.59 -5.91 6.22
C LYS A 51 -6.10 -4.55 5.75
N HIS A 52 -4.82 -4.28 5.94
CA HIS A 52 -4.16 -3.02 5.56
C HIS A 52 -3.42 -3.14 4.22
N GLY A 53 -4.01 -3.83 3.25
CA GLY A 53 -3.46 -3.91 1.89
C GLY A 53 -3.81 -2.67 1.08
N ILE A 54 -2.84 -2.18 0.29
CA ILE A 54 -3.07 -1.04 -0.61
C ILE A 54 -3.50 -1.57 -1.97
N ASN A 55 -4.68 -1.15 -2.43
CA ASN A 55 -5.18 -1.41 -3.78
C ASN A 55 -5.36 -0.09 -4.52
N MET A 56 -4.33 0.35 -5.25
CA MET A 56 -4.34 1.62 -5.97
C MET A 56 -5.43 1.69 -7.03
N THR A 57 -5.79 0.55 -7.65
CA THR A 57 -6.88 0.49 -8.64
C THR A 57 -8.21 0.81 -7.97
N ALA A 58 -8.53 0.15 -6.85
CA ALA A 58 -9.78 0.41 -6.12
C ALA A 58 -9.84 1.86 -5.61
N ILE A 59 -8.74 2.38 -5.07
CA ILE A 59 -8.65 3.78 -4.60
C ILE A 59 -8.96 4.75 -5.74
N SER A 60 -8.37 4.54 -6.92
CA SER A 60 -8.59 5.38 -8.09
C SER A 60 -10.03 5.27 -8.61
N GLU A 61 -10.56 4.05 -8.67
CA GLU A 61 -11.93 3.80 -9.18
C GLU A 61 -13.00 4.36 -8.25
N ILE A 62 -12.85 4.24 -6.93
CA ILE A 62 -13.75 4.86 -5.95
C ILE A 62 -13.72 6.38 -6.06
N SER A 63 -12.53 6.96 -6.20
CA SER A 63 -12.42 8.41 -6.38
C SER A 63 -13.09 8.88 -7.68
N LYS A 64 -12.92 8.16 -8.78
CA LYS A 64 -13.60 8.46 -10.05
C LYS A 64 -15.11 8.25 -9.96
N LEU A 65 -15.55 7.20 -9.25
CA LEU A 65 -16.97 6.93 -9.05
C LEU A 65 -17.65 8.07 -8.30
N SER A 66 -17.02 8.63 -7.26
CA SER A 66 -17.58 9.75 -6.50
C SER A 66 -17.77 11.03 -7.34
N TRP A 67 -16.99 11.23 -8.42
CA TRP A 67 -17.18 12.32 -9.36
C TRP A 67 -18.24 11.99 -10.40
N ARG A 68 -18.19 10.79 -11.00
CA ARG A 68 -19.19 10.37 -12.00
C ARG A 68 -20.61 10.33 -11.42
N ALA A 69 -20.75 9.96 -10.15
CA ALA A 69 -22.05 9.94 -9.49
C ALA A 69 -22.71 11.32 -9.50
N ILE A 70 -21.93 12.38 -9.34
CA ILE A 70 -22.41 13.78 -9.42
C ILE A 70 -22.69 14.18 -10.86
N GLU A 71 -21.79 13.88 -11.79
CA GLU A 71 -21.87 14.30 -13.19
C GLU A 71 -23.04 13.63 -13.94
N GLU A 72 -23.32 12.37 -13.63
CA GLU A 72 -24.33 11.54 -14.32
C GLU A 72 -25.61 11.33 -13.49
N ASP A 73 -25.77 12.03 -12.38
CA ASP A 73 -26.92 11.96 -11.48
C ASP A 73 -27.32 10.53 -11.09
N TYR A 74 -26.41 9.80 -10.44
CA TYR A 74 -26.62 8.40 -10.05
C TYR A 74 -27.68 8.29 -8.95
N SER A 75 -28.63 7.36 -9.09
CA SER A 75 -29.45 6.92 -7.97
C SER A 75 -28.59 6.16 -6.94
N LEU A 76 -29.07 6.08 -5.71
CA LEU A 76 -28.39 5.34 -4.63
C LEU A 76 -28.14 3.87 -5.04
N ASP A 77 -29.13 3.23 -5.65
CA ASP A 77 -29.03 1.82 -6.10
C ASP A 77 -27.93 1.65 -7.17
N ARG A 78 -27.85 2.58 -8.13
CA ARG A 78 -26.80 2.57 -9.16
C ARG A 78 -25.42 2.79 -8.54
N TYR A 79 -25.31 3.67 -7.57
CA TYR A 79 -24.05 3.93 -6.88
C TYR A 79 -23.58 2.68 -6.10
N GLU A 80 -24.49 1.99 -5.40
CA GLU A 80 -24.21 0.75 -4.69
C GLU A 80 -23.76 -0.37 -5.64
N GLU A 81 -24.43 -0.52 -6.78
CA GLU A 81 -24.05 -1.50 -7.81
C GLU A 81 -22.63 -1.26 -8.34
N GLU A 82 -22.27 -0.01 -8.62
CA GLU A 82 -20.92 0.34 -9.10
C GLU A 82 -19.85 0.12 -8.00
N LEU A 83 -20.17 0.41 -6.73
CA LEU A 83 -19.28 0.09 -5.60
C LEU A 83 -19.05 -1.41 -5.48
N GLU A 84 -20.10 -2.23 -5.63
CA GLU A 84 -19.96 -3.68 -5.59
C GLU A 84 -19.11 -4.22 -6.76
N LYS A 85 -19.25 -3.66 -7.95
CA LYS A 85 -18.38 -3.99 -9.09
C LYS A 85 -16.91 -3.71 -8.78
N ILE A 86 -16.60 -2.56 -8.18
CA ILE A 86 -15.22 -2.20 -7.77
C ILE A 86 -14.72 -3.17 -6.69
N LYS A 87 -15.52 -3.48 -5.68
CA LYS A 87 -15.20 -4.39 -4.58
C LYS A 87 -14.87 -5.79 -5.06
N ASN A 88 -15.65 -6.30 -6.01
CA ASN A 88 -15.53 -7.66 -6.55
C ASN A 88 -14.54 -7.76 -7.72
N LYS A 89 -13.93 -6.65 -8.13
CA LYS A 89 -12.98 -6.63 -9.24
C LYS A 89 -11.74 -7.46 -8.93
N LYS A 90 -11.42 -8.39 -9.81
CA LYS A 90 -10.20 -9.18 -9.74
C LYS A 90 -8.97 -8.30 -9.93
N ARG A 91 -7.83 -8.72 -9.38
CA ARG A 91 -6.55 -8.04 -9.57
C ARG A 91 -6.20 -7.97 -11.06
N ASN A 92 -5.74 -6.80 -11.52
CA ASN A 92 -5.40 -6.57 -12.92
C ASN A 92 -4.18 -7.39 -13.37
N TYR A 93 -3.27 -7.73 -12.44
CA TYR A 93 -2.02 -8.41 -12.75
C TYR A 93 -1.86 -9.68 -11.92
N THR A 94 -1.26 -10.70 -12.55
CA THR A 94 -0.90 -11.92 -11.83
C THR A 94 0.21 -11.64 -10.81
N PRO A 95 0.27 -12.37 -9.69
CA PRO A 95 1.33 -12.20 -8.69
C PRO A 95 2.75 -12.37 -9.24
N TYR A 96 2.92 -13.19 -10.27
CA TYR A 96 4.20 -13.37 -10.95
C TYR A 96 4.61 -12.14 -11.76
N LEU A 97 3.69 -11.54 -12.49
CA LEU A 97 3.97 -10.33 -13.28
C LEU A 97 4.37 -9.16 -12.37
N VAL A 98 3.69 -9.03 -11.21
CA VAL A 98 4.05 -8.02 -10.20
C VAL A 98 5.45 -8.27 -9.63
N ALA A 99 5.79 -9.54 -9.36
CA ALA A 99 7.12 -9.89 -8.86
C ALA A 99 8.22 -9.60 -9.89
N ILE A 100 7.96 -9.88 -11.18
CA ILE A 100 8.88 -9.54 -12.28
C ILE A 100 9.07 -8.03 -12.36
N GLY A 101 7.97 -7.26 -12.33
CA GLY A 101 8.03 -5.80 -12.32
C GLY A 101 8.82 -5.22 -11.14
N ALA A 102 8.63 -5.77 -9.93
CA ALA A 102 9.39 -5.39 -8.75
C ALA A 102 10.90 -5.71 -8.90
N GLY A 103 11.22 -6.87 -9.47
CA GLY A 103 12.62 -7.25 -9.77
C GLY A 103 13.27 -6.25 -10.72
N PHE A 104 12.64 -5.96 -11.85
CA PHE A 104 13.18 -4.98 -12.81
C PHE A 104 13.27 -3.57 -12.24
N ALA A 105 12.32 -3.17 -11.40
CA ALA A 105 12.40 -1.88 -10.71
C ALA A 105 13.63 -1.79 -9.80
N CYS A 106 13.90 -2.81 -8.98
CA CYS A 106 15.09 -2.85 -8.13
C CYS A 106 16.39 -2.87 -8.95
N GLY A 107 16.42 -3.64 -10.05
CA GLY A 107 17.55 -3.61 -10.98
C GLY A 107 17.74 -2.22 -11.62
N GLY A 108 16.66 -1.55 -12.02
CA GLY A 108 16.68 -0.20 -12.53
C GLY A 108 17.26 0.81 -11.52
N PHE A 109 16.88 0.72 -10.26
CA PHE A 109 17.49 1.52 -9.19
C PHE A 109 18.98 1.19 -9.01
N CYS A 110 19.36 -0.10 -9.09
CA CYS A 110 20.77 -0.49 -9.09
C CYS A 110 21.54 0.23 -10.21
N LYS A 111 20.97 0.31 -11.42
CA LYS A 111 21.57 1.07 -12.55
C LYS A 111 21.67 2.57 -12.26
N LEU A 112 20.65 3.16 -11.63
CA LEU A 112 20.69 4.58 -11.25
C LEU A 112 21.80 4.88 -10.26
N PHE A 113 22.20 3.92 -9.44
CA PHE A 113 23.36 4.03 -8.53
C PHE A 113 24.72 3.84 -9.25
N GLY A 114 24.74 3.76 -10.58
CA GLY A 114 25.96 3.66 -11.37
C GLY A 114 26.50 2.24 -11.55
N SER A 115 25.66 1.22 -11.35
CA SER A 115 26.07 -0.18 -11.50
C SER A 115 26.22 -0.63 -12.96
N ASP A 116 26.92 -1.75 -13.17
CA ASP A 116 27.00 -2.44 -14.45
C ASP A 116 25.73 -3.29 -14.76
N TRP A 117 25.68 -3.91 -15.95
CA TRP A 117 24.54 -4.74 -16.35
C TRP A 117 24.47 -6.08 -15.60
N VAL A 118 25.62 -6.59 -15.14
CA VAL A 118 25.67 -7.82 -14.35
C VAL A 118 25.04 -7.56 -12.99
N ALA A 119 25.41 -6.47 -12.33
CA ALA A 119 24.81 -6.04 -11.05
C ALA A 119 23.30 -5.79 -11.18
N PHE A 120 22.85 -5.15 -12.28
CA PHE A 120 21.44 -4.99 -12.61
C PHE A 120 20.70 -6.34 -12.61
N LEU A 121 21.26 -7.34 -13.30
CA LEU A 121 20.62 -8.66 -13.43
C LEU A 121 20.51 -9.37 -12.08
N PHE A 122 21.60 -9.38 -11.28
CA PHE A 122 21.60 -9.97 -9.95
C PHE A 122 20.64 -9.27 -8.99
N ALA A 123 20.59 -7.93 -8.99
CA ALA A 123 19.64 -7.18 -8.19
C ALA A 123 18.17 -7.52 -8.58
N SER A 124 17.91 -7.64 -9.88
CA SER A 124 16.58 -8.00 -10.39
C SER A 124 16.14 -9.39 -9.94
N ILE A 125 17.02 -10.39 -10.06
CA ILE A 125 16.75 -11.77 -9.65
C ILE A 125 16.58 -11.87 -8.13
N ALA A 126 17.43 -11.22 -7.37
CA ALA A 126 17.39 -11.20 -5.91
C ALA A 126 16.08 -10.57 -5.40
N ALA A 127 15.70 -9.43 -5.96
CA ALA A 127 14.44 -8.75 -5.62
C ALA A 127 13.20 -9.56 -6.04
N PHE A 128 13.21 -10.18 -7.22
CA PHE A 128 12.15 -11.10 -7.65
C PHE A 128 11.97 -12.25 -6.65
N ALA A 129 13.06 -12.92 -6.29
CA ALA A 129 13.02 -14.04 -5.34
C ALA A 129 12.50 -13.60 -3.96
N GLY A 130 13.03 -12.50 -3.41
CA GLY A 130 12.56 -11.96 -2.14
C GLY A 130 11.10 -11.56 -2.16
N PHE A 131 10.62 -10.92 -3.24
CA PHE A 131 9.22 -10.59 -3.40
C PHE A 131 8.33 -11.84 -3.39
N ARG A 132 8.75 -12.91 -4.06
CA ARG A 132 8.03 -14.19 -4.08
C ARG A 132 8.01 -14.86 -2.72
N VAL A 133 9.15 -14.88 -2.02
CA VAL A 133 9.25 -15.41 -0.66
C VAL A 133 8.32 -14.65 0.29
N ARG A 134 8.32 -13.31 0.26
CA ARG A 134 7.40 -12.50 1.07
C ARG A 134 5.94 -12.86 0.81
N ALA A 135 5.55 -12.97 -0.47
CA ALA A 135 4.18 -13.32 -0.85
C ALA A 135 3.79 -14.69 -0.29
N ARG A 136 4.67 -15.69 -0.39
CA ARG A 136 4.44 -17.03 0.16
C ARG A 136 4.36 -17.05 1.69
N CYS A 137 5.23 -16.33 2.37
CA CYS A 137 5.16 -16.21 3.83
C CYS A 137 3.81 -15.66 4.30
N ILE A 138 3.29 -14.64 3.62
CA ILE A 138 1.97 -14.07 3.91
C ILE A 138 0.86 -15.07 3.60
N GLU A 139 0.93 -15.84 2.51
CA GLU A 139 -0.02 -16.89 2.17
C GLU A 139 -0.07 -18.00 3.23
N PHE A 140 1.06 -18.34 3.84
CA PHE A 140 1.16 -19.28 4.96
C PHE A 140 0.73 -18.71 6.32
N GLY A 141 0.25 -17.44 6.36
CA GLY A 141 -0.20 -16.81 7.59
C GLY A 141 0.93 -16.31 8.50
N ILE A 142 2.17 -16.24 8.01
CA ILE A 142 3.30 -15.68 8.77
C ILE A 142 3.07 -14.17 8.95
N ASN A 143 3.39 -13.66 10.13
CA ASN A 143 3.29 -12.25 10.45
C ASN A 143 4.03 -11.37 9.43
N LEU A 144 3.47 -10.18 9.14
CA LEU A 144 4.00 -9.26 8.14
C LEU A 144 5.47 -8.91 8.37
N TYR A 145 5.86 -8.61 9.61
CA TYR A 145 7.24 -8.21 9.94
C TYR A 145 8.24 -9.35 9.75
N MET A 146 7.87 -10.55 10.19
CA MET A 146 8.68 -11.77 9.94
C MET A 146 8.79 -12.06 8.43
N SER A 147 7.72 -11.88 7.68
CA SER A 147 7.74 -12.05 6.22
C SER A 147 8.67 -11.04 5.54
N ILE A 148 8.75 -9.81 6.05
CA ILE A 148 9.67 -8.76 5.60
C ILE A 148 11.13 -9.18 5.89
N THR A 149 11.42 -9.60 7.11
CA THR A 149 12.77 -10.03 7.52
C THR A 149 13.28 -11.21 6.67
N ILE A 150 12.45 -12.25 6.50
CA ILE A 150 12.81 -13.42 5.69
C ILE A 150 13.03 -13.03 4.21
N ALA A 151 12.18 -12.17 3.67
CA ALA A 151 12.33 -11.72 2.29
C ALA A 151 13.58 -10.86 2.08
N ALA A 152 13.90 -9.97 3.02
CA ALA A 152 15.13 -9.19 3.01
C ALA A 152 16.35 -10.10 3.06
N LEU A 153 16.38 -11.04 3.99
CA LEU A 153 17.48 -12.02 4.13
C LEU A 153 17.71 -12.79 2.82
N VAL A 154 16.66 -13.35 2.23
CA VAL A 154 16.77 -14.10 0.97
C VAL A 154 17.27 -13.21 -0.18
N SER A 155 16.74 -11.98 -0.30
CA SER A 155 17.20 -11.03 -1.32
C SER A 155 18.66 -10.67 -1.14
N THR A 156 19.08 -10.38 0.08
CA THR A 156 20.46 -9.98 0.40
C THR A 156 21.43 -11.12 0.17
N CYS A 157 21.11 -12.35 0.61
CA CYS A 157 21.91 -13.53 0.34
C CYS A 157 22.10 -13.79 -1.16
N LEU A 158 21.06 -13.66 -1.96
CA LEU A 158 21.15 -13.83 -3.42
C LEU A 158 21.95 -12.70 -4.08
N ALA A 159 21.75 -11.46 -3.65
CA ALA A 159 22.52 -10.33 -4.15
C ALA A 159 24.01 -10.45 -3.80
N TYR A 160 24.33 -11.00 -2.61
CA TYR A 160 25.71 -11.21 -2.17
C TYR A 160 26.49 -12.18 -3.06
N ILE A 161 25.83 -13.10 -3.75
CA ILE A 161 26.46 -14.03 -4.71
C ILE A 161 27.24 -13.23 -5.79
N THR A 162 26.79 -12.02 -6.13
CA THR A 162 27.47 -11.17 -7.13
C THR A 162 28.94 -10.92 -6.76
N THR A 163 29.25 -10.83 -5.46
CA THR A 163 30.62 -10.58 -4.97
C THR A 163 31.59 -11.71 -5.28
N PHE A 164 31.09 -12.94 -5.47
CA PHE A 164 31.90 -14.12 -5.76
C PHE A 164 32.07 -14.41 -7.25
N THR A 165 31.21 -13.80 -8.10
CA THR A 165 31.22 -14.14 -9.54
C THR A 165 32.42 -13.57 -10.29
N GLY A 166 32.99 -12.46 -9.84
CA GLY A 166 34.08 -11.75 -10.51
C GLY A 166 33.69 -11.10 -11.86
N PHE A 167 32.42 -11.22 -12.31
CA PHE A 167 31.95 -10.67 -13.59
C PHE A 167 31.45 -9.23 -13.51
N SER A 168 31.22 -8.71 -12.28
CA SER A 168 30.72 -7.36 -12.08
C SER A 168 31.85 -6.43 -11.64
N GLY A 169 31.94 -5.27 -12.26
CA GLY A 169 32.81 -4.17 -11.82
C GLY A 169 32.25 -3.44 -10.59
N THR A 170 30.97 -3.69 -10.23
CA THR A 170 30.26 -3.05 -9.12
C THR A 170 29.53 -4.09 -8.25
N PRO A 171 30.23 -5.09 -7.68
CA PRO A 171 29.63 -6.28 -7.09
C PRO A 171 28.79 -6.00 -5.83
N TYR A 172 28.97 -4.86 -5.16
CA TYR A 172 28.23 -4.50 -3.95
C TYR A 172 26.94 -3.69 -4.23
N HIS A 173 26.75 -3.15 -5.44
CA HIS A 173 25.56 -2.37 -5.76
C HIS A 173 24.26 -3.17 -5.69
N PRO A 174 24.21 -4.47 -6.05
CA PRO A 174 23.01 -5.28 -5.88
C PRO A 174 22.50 -5.37 -4.43
N LEU A 175 23.41 -5.35 -3.44
CA LEU A 175 23.06 -5.36 -2.02
C LEU A 175 22.25 -4.10 -1.62
N LEU A 176 22.58 -2.95 -2.19
CA LEU A 176 21.87 -1.70 -1.91
C LEU A 176 20.47 -1.66 -2.55
N ALA A 177 20.29 -2.33 -3.69
CA ALA A 177 19.08 -2.24 -4.49
C ALA A 177 18.10 -3.40 -4.28
N CYS A 178 18.59 -4.59 -3.90
CA CYS A 178 17.78 -5.82 -3.86
C CYS A 178 16.63 -5.77 -2.86
N ALA A 179 16.71 -4.98 -1.82
CA ALA A 179 15.68 -4.85 -0.77
C ALA A 179 14.74 -3.65 -0.98
N LEU A 180 14.92 -2.85 -2.04
CA LEU A 180 14.09 -1.66 -2.28
C LEU A 180 12.59 -1.96 -2.46
N PHE A 181 12.24 -3.18 -2.92
CA PHE A 181 10.84 -3.59 -3.04
C PHE A 181 10.12 -3.71 -1.69
N ILE A 182 10.85 -3.76 -0.57
CA ILE A 182 10.29 -3.86 0.79
C ILE A 182 10.11 -2.49 1.42
N VAL A 183 10.84 -1.48 0.96
CA VAL A 183 10.80 -0.13 1.54
C VAL A 183 9.35 0.37 1.58
N PRO A 184 8.83 0.72 2.75
CA PRO A 184 7.42 1.10 2.93
C PRO A 184 7.15 2.55 2.50
N GLY A 185 7.42 2.89 1.23
CA GLY A 185 7.30 4.26 0.71
C GLY A 185 5.88 4.83 0.83
N VAL A 186 4.86 4.05 0.46
CA VAL A 186 3.47 4.51 0.59
C VAL A 186 3.03 4.69 2.05
N PRO A 187 3.34 3.79 2.98
CA PRO A 187 3.14 4.04 4.40
C PRO A 187 3.81 5.31 4.92
N ILE A 188 5.06 5.59 4.47
CA ILE A 188 5.80 6.82 4.84
C ILE A 188 5.03 8.06 4.40
N ILE A 189 4.64 8.13 3.13
CA ILE A 189 3.89 9.27 2.60
C ILE A 189 2.57 9.42 3.36
N ASN A 190 1.83 8.34 3.55
CA ASN A 190 0.52 8.39 4.20
C ASN A 190 0.56 8.88 5.64
N PHE A 191 1.58 8.51 6.45
CA PHE A 191 1.62 9.00 7.82
C PHE A 191 2.01 10.49 7.87
N VAL A 192 2.85 10.95 6.95
CA VAL A 192 3.19 12.37 6.84
C VAL A 192 1.97 13.18 6.41
N ASP A 193 1.26 12.74 5.38
CA ASP A 193 0.02 13.37 4.92
C ASP A 193 -1.02 13.46 6.05
N ASP A 194 -1.24 12.36 6.78
CA ASP A 194 -2.19 12.34 7.89
C ASP A 194 -1.81 13.33 9.01
N MET A 195 -0.51 13.48 9.30
CA MET A 195 -0.05 14.46 10.30
C MET A 195 -0.25 15.89 9.81
N ILE A 196 0.02 16.18 8.54
CA ILE A 196 -0.19 17.50 7.93
C ILE A 196 -1.69 17.85 7.89
N ASP A 197 -2.53 16.88 7.58
CA ASP A 197 -3.98 17.03 7.51
C ASP A 197 -4.67 16.99 8.90
N ASN A 198 -3.90 17.09 9.97
CA ASN A 198 -4.36 17.09 11.36
C ASN A 198 -4.98 15.77 11.88
N TYR A 199 -4.82 14.66 11.17
CA TYR A 199 -5.15 13.31 11.65
C TYR A 199 -4.01 12.71 12.47
N ILE A 200 -3.54 13.43 13.49
CA ILE A 200 -2.30 13.13 14.23
C ILE A 200 -2.30 11.72 14.83
N GLN A 201 -3.41 11.28 15.43
CA GLN A 201 -3.50 9.94 16.04
C GLN A 201 -3.29 8.83 15.02
N VAL A 202 -3.94 8.91 13.86
CA VAL A 202 -3.78 7.95 12.76
C VAL A 202 -2.36 8.00 12.21
N GLY A 203 -1.83 9.20 12.02
CA GLY A 203 -0.46 9.45 11.57
C GLY A 203 0.58 8.80 12.48
N ILE A 204 0.46 8.96 13.81
CA ILE A 204 1.38 8.35 14.78
C ILE A 204 1.31 6.82 14.70
N VAL A 205 0.13 6.22 14.68
CA VAL A 205 -0.01 4.76 14.59
C VAL A 205 0.60 4.22 13.29
N ARG A 206 0.39 4.92 12.16
CA ARG A 206 1.02 4.57 10.87
C ARG A 206 2.53 4.74 10.91
N ALA A 207 3.04 5.79 11.53
CA ALA A 207 4.48 6.02 11.69
C ALA A 207 5.14 4.89 12.47
N VAL A 208 4.58 4.49 13.62
CA VAL A 208 5.08 3.38 14.43
C VAL A 208 5.11 2.08 13.62
N ASN A 209 4.02 1.74 12.92
CA ASN A 209 3.98 0.55 12.06
C ASN A 209 5.04 0.61 10.94
N THR A 210 5.25 1.78 10.36
CA THR A 210 6.26 1.99 9.31
C THR A 210 7.68 1.80 9.85
N VAL A 211 7.97 2.34 11.03
CA VAL A 211 9.26 2.13 11.71
C VAL A 211 9.50 0.65 11.99
N LEU A 212 8.49 -0.08 12.49
CA LEU A 212 8.60 -1.53 12.70
C LEU A 212 8.88 -2.29 11.39
N MET A 213 8.28 -1.88 10.25
CA MET A 213 8.60 -2.48 8.95
C MET A 213 10.06 -2.22 8.55
N VAL A 214 10.57 -1.00 8.77
CA VAL A 214 11.97 -0.65 8.47
C VAL A 214 12.93 -1.43 9.37
N CYS A 215 12.64 -1.54 10.67
CA CYS A 215 13.42 -2.37 11.58
C CYS A 215 13.44 -3.84 11.14
N ALA A 216 12.27 -4.41 10.79
CA ALA A 216 12.17 -5.78 10.30
C ALA A 216 13.00 -6.00 9.01
N MET A 217 13.03 -5.02 8.10
CA MET A 217 13.86 -5.03 6.91
C MET A 217 15.36 -5.01 7.29
N ALA A 218 15.75 -4.11 8.20
CA ALA A 218 17.14 -3.97 8.64
C ALA A 218 17.69 -5.23 9.30
N PHE A 219 16.86 -5.99 10.02
CA PHE A 219 17.25 -7.29 10.59
C PHE A 219 17.49 -8.38 9.54
N GLY A 220 16.98 -8.22 8.32
CA GLY A 220 17.13 -9.19 7.23
C GLY A 220 18.28 -8.83 6.27
N ILE A 221 18.85 -7.64 6.34
CA ILE A 221 19.96 -7.18 5.50
C ILE A 221 21.30 -7.43 6.20
#